data_7858deab90742253dfcad905447b10fe
#
_entry.id   7858deab90742253dfcad905447b10fe
#
_cell.length_a   1.000
_cell.length_b   1.000
_cell.length_c   1.000
_cell.angle_alpha   90.00
_cell.angle_beta   90.00
_cell.angle_gamma   90.00
#
_symmetry.space_group_name_H-M   'P 1'
#
loop_
_entity.id
_entity.type
_entity.pdbx_description
1 polymer ?
#
loop_
_entity_poly.entity_id
_entity_poly.type
_entity_poly.pdbx_seq_one_letter_code
_entity_poly.pdbx_strand_id
1 'polypeptide(L)'
;MNSNGGSKSRPRTASTGKAANNGAGPYLIVSFLFVAMFLGLIAYLVYFNVVRKEEFLNSSYNTRQNNYAERVIRGTIYSADGQELAKTTTDENGDEVRTYPFGSLFAQVVGYTGKGNSGLESSYNYMLMESHTSKLKQVKNEFSDAKNPGDSLYTTLNTTLQQAAADALDGYRGAVVVLEAKTGRVLANVSNPVFNPNTIDEDWEALNADDESGVFLNRGLQGRYPPGSTFKIVTSLAYLRQNGTLDGFSFDCDGELTAGNYTIHCSGGEVHGDRKSVV
;
A
#
# COMPACT_ATOMS: atom_id res chain seq x y z
N MET A 1 64.60 -86.09 -38.45
CA MET A 1 64.34 -86.75 -37.15
C MET A 1 63.75 -85.81 -36.15
N ASN A 2 62.61 -86.16 -35.72
CA ASN A 2 61.71 -85.44 -34.79
C ASN A 2 62.34 -84.77 -33.58
N SER A 3 61.84 -83.66 -33.12
CA SER A 3 61.35 -83.56 -31.79
C SER A 3 60.38 -82.37 -31.61
N ASN A 4 59.22 -82.74 -31.21
CA ASN A 4 58.11 -81.90 -30.78
C ASN A 4 58.45 -81.18 -29.46
N GLY A 5 58.17 -79.87 -29.37
CA GLY A 5 58.21 -79.09 -28.13
C GLY A 5 56.90 -78.38 -27.92
N GLY A 6 55.98 -79.00 -27.24
CA GLY A 6 54.68 -78.40 -26.91
C GLY A 6 54.79 -77.24 -25.93
N SER A 7 54.30 -76.09 -26.35
CA SER A 7 54.16 -74.93 -25.51
C SER A 7 52.82 -75.01 -24.75
N LYS A 8 52.86 -75.11 -23.45
CA LYS A 8 51.70 -74.99 -22.54
C LYS A 8 51.31 -73.56 -22.36
N SER A 9 50.15 -73.16 -22.92
CA SER A 9 49.49 -71.90 -22.65
C SER A 9 48.99 -71.84 -21.22
N ARG A 10 49.46 -70.86 -20.44
CA ARG A 10 48.95 -70.49 -19.12
C ARG A 10 47.65 -69.75 -19.28
N PRO A 11 46.62 -70.03 -18.46
CA PRO A 11 45.39 -69.22 -18.47
C PRO A 11 45.68 -67.82 -17.91
N ARG A 12 45.30 -66.77 -18.61
CA ARG A 12 45.26 -65.38 -18.12
C ARG A 12 44.13 -65.31 -17.10
N THR A 13 44.45 -65.08 -15.85
CA THR A 13 43.54 -64.69 -14.81
C THR A 13 43.03 -63.25 -15.16
N ALA A 14 41.72 -63.11 -15.44
CA ALA A 14 41.08 -61.88 -15.59
C ALA A 14 41.13 -61.13 -14.24
N SER A 15 41.89 -60.08 -14.15
CA SER A 15 41.85 -59.09 -13.06
C SER A 15 40.53 -58.41 -13.12
N THR A 16 39.61 -58.74 -12.21
CA THR A 16 38.44 -57.89 -11.90
C THR A 16 38.93 -56.60 -11.29
N GLY A 17 39.08 -55.58 -12.13
CA GLY A 17 39.33 -54.22 -11.68
C GLY A 17 38.16 -53.80 -10.78
N LYS A 18 38.44 -53.67 -9.48
CA LYS A 18 37.55 -52.95 -8.58
C LYS A 18 37.33 -51.57 -9.19
N ALA A 19 36.08 -51.30 -9.61
CA ALA A 19 35.66 -49.94 -9.99
C ALA A 19 36.02 -49.01 -8.83
N ALA A 20 36.93 -48.09 -9.09
CA ALA A 20 37.27 -47.06 -8.15
C ALA A 20 35.96 -46.30 -7.85
N ASN A 21 35.52 -46.39 -6.61
CA ASN A 21 34.39 -45.64 -6.12
C ASN A 21 34.84 -44.18 -6.12
N ASN A 22 34.71 -43.55 -7.28
CA ASN A 22 35.07 -42.15 -7.46
C ASN A 22 34.23 -41.33 -6.50
N GLY A 23 34.87 -40.56 -5.62
CA GLY A 23 34.31 -39.73 -4.59
C GLY A 23 33.40 -38.61 -5.09
N ALA A 24 32.46 -38.94 -5.99
CA ALA A 24 31.47 -38.04 -6.52
C ALA A 24 30.41 -37.61 -5.50
N GLY A 25 30.22 -38.39 -4.42
CA GLY A 25 29.23 -38.11 -3.39
C GLY A 25 29.34 -36.72 -2.75
N PRO A 26 30.53 -36.29 -2.29
CA PRO A 26 30.70 -34.94 -1.71
C PRO A 26 30.43 -33.83 -2.71
N TYR A 27 30.85 -34.01 -3.97
CA TYR A 27 30.61 -33.01 -5.02
C TYR A 27 29.12 -32.90 -5.39
N LEU A 28 28.39 -34.01 -5.39
CA LEU A 28 26.93 -33.99 -5.60
C LEU A 28 26.21 -33.27 -4.49
N ILE A 29 26.60 -33.49 -3.23
CA ILE A 29 26.01 -32.82 -2.07
C ILE A 29 26.23 -31.29 -2.21
N VAL A 30 27.45 -30.86 -2.50
CA VAL A 30 27.77 -29.45 -2.69
C VAL A 30 26.97 -28.86 -3.88
N SER A 31 26.86 -29.57 -5.00
CA SER A 31 26.07 -29.14 -6.16
C SER A 31 24.60 -28.97 -5.82
N PHE A 32 24.00 -29.92 -5.08
CA PHE A 32 22.61 -29.82 -4.63
C PHE A 32 22.41 -28.63 -3.67
N LEU A 33 23.37 -28.35 -2.79
CA LEU A 33 23.33 -27.21 -1.89
C LEU A 33 23.34 -25.90 -2.68
N PHE A 34 24.20 -25.77 -3.69
CA PHE A 34 24.19 -24.59 -4.57
C PHE A 34 22.89 -24.45 -5.34
N VAL A 35 22.37 -25.54 -5.92
CA VAL A 35 21.08 -25.51 -6.62
C VAL A 35 19.95 -25.07 -5.68
N ALA A 36 19.91 -25.62 -4.46
CA ALA A 36 18.91 -25.22 -3.46
C ALA A 36 19.05 -23.74 -3.07
N MET A 37 20.29 -23.24 -2.92
CA MET A 37 20.54 -21.83 -2.64
C MET A 37 20.08 -20.91 -3.80
N PHE A 38 20.36 -21.29 -5.06
CA PHE A 38 19.89 -20.54 -6.22
C PHE A 38 18.36 -20.55 -6.35
N LEU A 39 17.73 -21.70 -6.11
CA LEU A 39 16.25 -21.79 -6.10
C LEU A 39 15.65 -20.90 -4.99
N GLY A 40 16.26 -20.89 -3.80
CA GLY A 40 15.88 -20.00 -2.72
C GLY A 40 16.03 -18.52 -3.10
N LEU A 41 17.12 -18.15 -3.76
CA LEU A 41 17.34 -16.80 -4.26
C LEU A 41 16.30 -16.40 -5.31
N ILE A 42 16.01 -17.28 -6.27
CA ILE A 42 14.97 -17.04 -7.29
C ILE A 42 13.60 -16.85 -6.62
N ALA A 43 13.24 -17.74 -5.69
CA ALA A 43 11.98 -17.63 -4.96
C ALA A 43 11.89 -16.30 -4.18
N TYR A 44 12.99 -15.90 -3.53
CA TYR A 44 13.06 -14.61 -2.83
C TYR A 44 12.93 -13.42 -3.79
N LEU A 45 13.59 -13.46 -4.96
CA LEU A 45 13.48 -12.40 -5.96
C LEU A 45 12.05 -12.30 -6.53
N VAL A 46 11.38 -13.43 -6.76
CA VAL A 46 9.97 -13.45 -7.17
C VAL A 46 9.09 -12.85 -6.08
N TYR A 47 9.26 -13.30 -4.83
CA TYR A 47 8.55 -12.73 -3.69
C TYR A 47 8.76 -11.22 -3.57
N PHE A 48 10.01 -10.76 -3.65
CA PHE A 48 10.35 -9.33 -3.59
C PHE A 48 9.66 -8.54 -4.72
N ASN A 49 9.71 -9.05 -5.96
CA ASN A 49 9.09 -8.37 -7.10
C ASN A 49 7.56 -8.32 -7.04
N VAL A 50 6.91 -9.34 -6.44
CA VAL A 50 5.45 -9.42 -6.39
C VAL A 50 4.89 -8.67 -5.16
N VAL A 51 5.58 -8.78 -4.01
CA VAL A 51 5.03 -8.32 -2.72
C VAL A 51 5.64 -7.01 -2.23
N ARG A 52 6.97 -6.83 -2.42
CA ARG A 52 7.72 -5.71 -1.81
C ARG A 52 8.14 -4.62 -2.80
N LYS A 53 7.95 -4.85 -4.09
CA LYS A 53 8.44 -3.94 -5.14
C LYS A 53 7.87 -2.52 -4.99
N GLU A 54 6.56 -2.41 -4.79
CA GLU A 54 5.89 -1.10 -4.71
C GLU A 54 6.31 -0.31 -3.47
N GLU A 55 6.41 -0.99 -2.33
CA GLU A 55 6.90 -0.39 -1.08
C GLU A 55 8.33 0.16 -1.23
N PHE A 56 9.20 -0.61 -1.89
CA PHE A 56 10.59 -0.22 -2.11
C PHE A 56 10.72 0.91 -3.14
N LEU A 57 9.94 0.86 -4.23
CA LEU A 57 9.96 1.88 -5.27
C LEU A 57 9.44 3.23 -4.76
N ASN A 58 8.42 3.21 -3.90
CA ASN A 58 7.83 4.43 -3.32
C ASN A 58 8.54 4.92 -2.04
N SER A 59 9.61 4.25 -1.62
CA SER A 59 10.39 4.65 -0.45
C SER A 59 11.08 6.01 -0.69
N SER A 60 10.95 6.93 0.26
CA SER A 60 11.64 8.24 0.24
C SER A 60 13.18 8.12 0.24
N TYR A 61 13.72 6.97 0.60
CA TYR A 61 15.16 6.67 0.56
C TYR A 61 15.66 6.22 -0.82
N ASN A 62 14.76 6.08 -1.80
CA ASN A 62 15.13 5.64 -3.14
C ASN A 62 15.72 6.80 -3.96
N THR A 63 17.04 6.95 -3.93
CA THR A 63 17.77 8.01 -4.66
C THR A 63 17.62 7.96 -6.18
N ARG A 64 17.10 6.87 -6.75
CA ARG A 64 16.77 6.81 -8.20
C ARG A 64 15.65 7.77 -8.58
N GLN A 65 14.84 8.21 -7.62
CA GLN A 65 13.76 9.18 -7.86
C GLN A 65 14.31 10.51 -8.40
N ASN A 66 15.49 10.94 -7.98
CA ASN A 66 16.14 12.17 -8.46
C ASN A 66 16.47 12.08 -9.95
N ASN A 67 16.92 10.91 -10.44
CA ASN A 67 17.23 10.70 -11.85
C ASN A 67 15.96 10.71 -12.75
N TYR A 68 14.79 10.37 -12.19
CA TYR A 68 13.53 10.48 -12.91
C TYR A 68 13.04 11.93 -12.97
N ALA A 69 13.23 12.71 -11.90
CA ALA A 69 12.86 14.12 -11.84
C ALA A 69 13.59 14.98 -12.89
N GLU A 70 14.80 14.58 -13.30
CA GLU A 70 15.55 15.25 -14.38
C GLU A 70 14.95 15.02 -15.77
N ARG A 71 14.21 13.91 -15.95
CA ARG A 71 13.73 13.46 -17.28
C ARG A 71 12.22 13.46 -17.45
N VAL A 72 11.47 13.53 -16.35
CA VAL A 72 10.02 13.38 -16.34
C VAL A 72 9.38 14.50 -15.53
N ILE A 73 8.43 15.18 -16.14
CA ILE A 73 7.52 16.10 -15.42
C ILE A 73 6.51 15.24 -14.64
N ARG A 74 6.45 15.42 -13.34
CA ARG A 74 5.56 14.63 -12.48
C ARG A 74 4.12 14.68 -12.95
N GLY A 75 3.47 13.50 -13.08
CA GLY A 75 2.12 13.33 -13.58
C GLY A 75 1.04 14.00 -12.72
N THR A 76 -0.11 14.24 -13.31
CA THR A 76 -1.25 14.92 -12.66
C THR A 76 -2.13 13.91 -11.92
N ILE A 77 -2.64 14.29 -10.74
CA ILE A 77 -3.64 13.54 -9.99
C ILE A 77 -5.01 14.17 -10.26
N TYR A 78 -5.95 13.37 -10.77
CA TYR A 78 -7.30 13.81 -11.10
C TYR A 78 -8.33 13.22 -10.15
N SER A 79 -9.37 14.00 -9.88
CA SER A 79 -10.61 13.53 -9.26
C SER A 79 -11.47 12.72 -10.25
N ALA A 80 -12.52 12.08 -9.76
CA ALA A 80 -13.49 11.34 -10.59
C ALA A 80 -14.28 12.25 -11.53
N ASP A 81 -14.47 13.51 -11.14
CA ASP A 81 -15.13 14.57 -11.94
C ASP A 81 -14.17 15.35 -12.82
N GLY A 82 -12.93 14.85 -13.00
CA GLY A 82 -11.96 15.37 -13.96
C GLY A 82 -11.21 16.62 -13.53
N GLN A 83 -11.31 17.02 -12.25
CA GLN A 83 -10.58 18.16 -11.72
C GLN A 83 -9.13 17.78 -11.36
N GLU A 84 -8.20 18.69 -11.57
CA GLU A 84 -6.80 18.53 -11.21
C GLU A 84 -6.62 18.72 -9.69
N LEU A 85 -6.33 17.62 -8.96
CA LEU A 85 -6.09 17.67 -7.52
C LEU A 85 -4.64 18.03 -7.19
N ALA A 86 -3.71 17.61 -8.04
CA ALA A 86 -2.30 17.98 -8.00
C ALA A 86 -1.72 17.97 -9.40
N LYS A 87 -0.99 19.02 -9.77
CA LYS A 87 -0.33 19.15 -11.08
C LYS A 87 1.04 19.80 -10.95
N THR A 88 1.91 19.57 -11.93
CA THR A 88 3.18 20.26 -12.06
C THR A 88 3.05 21.37 -13.09
N THR A 89 3.38 22.60 -12.71
CA THR A 89 3.43 23.78 -13.57
C THR A 89 4.85 24.31 -13.62
N THR A 90 5.16 25.10 -14.63
CA THR A 90 6.45 25.81 -14.73
C THR A 90 6.22 27.25 -14.25
N ASP A 91 7.06 27.72 -13.36
CA ASP A 91 7.04 29.09 -12.87
C ASP A 91 7.69 30.09 -13.87
N GLU A 92 7.75 31.37 -13.49
CA GLU A 92 8.34 32.44 -14.30
C GLU A 92 9.84 32.27 -14.54
N ASN A 93 10.52 31.50 -13.68
CA ASN A 93 11.96 31.22 -13.79
C ASN A 93 12.25 29.98 -14.64
N GLY A 94 11.22 29.22 -15.01
CA GLY A 94 11.34 27.96 -15.73
C GLY A 94 11.44 26.74 -14.80
N ASP A 95 11.30 26.93 -13.48
CA ASP A 95 11.34 25.85 -12.49
C ASP A 95 10.02 25.11 -12.38
N GLU A 96 10.08 23.80 -12.19
CA GLU A 96 8.90 22.97 -12.00
C GLU A 96 8.35 23.09 -10.59
N VAL A 97 7.11 23.56 -10.48
CA VAL A 97 6.41 23.71 -9.20
C VAL A 97 5.23 22.78 -9.13
N ARG A 98 5.16 21.96 -8.07
CA ARG A 98 4.01 21.13 -7.77
C ARG A 98 2.92 21.97 -7.13
N THR A 99 1.74 22.02 -7.75
CA THR A 99 0.62 22.85 -7.33
C THR A 99 -0.58 21.99 -6.97
N TYR A 100 -1.28 22.38 -5.91
CA TYR A 100 -2.50 21.74 -5.40
C TYR A 100 -3.66 22.74 -5.50
N PRO A 101 -4.45 22.72 -6.60
CA PRO A 101 -5.44 23.76 -6.88
C PRO A 101 -6.52 23.93 -5.82
N PHE A 102 -6.83 22.86 -5.07
CA PHE A 102 -7.82 22.88 -3.99
C PHE A 102 -7.21 23.15 -2.59
N GLY A 103 -5.91 23.52 -2.52
CA GLY A 103 -5.24 23.81 -1.27
C GLY A 103 -5.38 22.67 -0.24
N SER A 104 -5.84 23.00 0.95
CA SER A 104 -5.97 22.06 2.07
C SER A 104 -7.09 21.03 1.92
N LEU A 105 -8.06 21.23 1.02
CA LEU A 105 -9.25 20.39 0.90
C LEU A 105 -8.95 18.90 0.69
N PHE A 106 -7.90 18.59 -0.07
CA PHE A 106 -7.48 17.22 -0.36
C PHE A 106 -6.14 16.85 0.30
N ALA A 107 -5.57 17.73 1.13
CA ALA A 107 -4.22 17.58 1.67
C ALA A 107 -3.95 16.23 2.32
N GLN A 108 -4.89 15.72 3.11
CA GLN A 108 -4.73 14.47 3.85
C GLN A 108 -4.76 13.22 2.97
N VAL A 109 -5.46 13.25 1.84
CA VAL A 109 -5.56 12.10 0.94
C VAL A 109 -4.59 12.21 -0.23
N VAL A 110 -4.48 13.36 -0.87
CA VAL A 110 -3.53 13.60 -1.96
C VAL A 110 -2.10 13.66 -1.42
N GLY A 111 -1.90 14.34 -0.30
CA GLY A 111 -0.60 14.52 0.31
C GLY A 111 0.15 15.73 -0.24
N TYR A 112 1.47 15.67 -0.09
CA TYR A 112 2.43 16.70 -0.53
C TYR A 112 3.72 16.06 -1.04
N THR A 113 4.54 16.89 -1.71
CA THR A 113 5.94 16.61 -2.09
C THR A 113 6.84 17.72 -1.54
N GLY A 114 8.15 17.48 -1.47
CA GLY A 114 9.14 18.48 -1.02
C GLY A 114 9.82 18.05 0.28
N LYS A 115 9.15 18.07 1.39
CA LYS A 115 9.65 17.58 2.70
C LYS A 115 9.41 16.07 2.88
N GLY A 116 9.79 15.28 1.91
CA GLY A 116 9.34 13.90 1.71
C GLY A 116 8.06 13.87 0.87
N ASN A 117 7.34 12.76 0.93
CA ASN A 117 6.06 12.60 0.23
C ASN A 117 5.04 11.98 1.19
N SER A 118 3.77 12.35 1.05
CA SER A 118 2.68 11.76 1.81
C SER A 118 1.48 11.40 0.94
N GLY A 119 0.49 10.71 1.46
CA GLY A 119 -0.76 10.41 0.78
C GLY A 119 -0.58 9.68 -0.56
N LEU A 120 -1.38 10.04 -1.56
CA LEU A 120 -1.30 9.51 -2.92
C LEU A 120 0.00 9.90 -3.62
N GLU A 121 0.55 11.08 -3.33
CA GLU A 121 1.87 11.50 -3.83
C GLU A 121 2.99 10.53 -3.44
N SER A 122 2.92 9.97 -2.24
CA SER A 122 3.86 8.94 -1.78
C SER A 122 3.54 7.57 -2.35
N SER A 123 2.27 7.14 -2.25
CA SER A 123 1.85 5.79 -2.60
C SER A 123 2.00 5.48 -4.10
N TYR A 124 1.82 6.50 -4.95
CA TYR A 124 1.92 6.40 -6.41
C TYR A 124 3.11 7.17 -6.98
N ASN A 125 4.12 7.47 -6.13
CA ASN A 125 5.26 8.28 -6.53
C ASN A 125 5.97 7.75 -7.78
N TYR A 126 6.22 6.43 -7.83
CA TYR A 126 6.86 5.80 -8.98
C TYR A 126 6.04 5.95 -10.26
N MET A 127 4.72 5.68 -10.22
CA MET A 127 3.82 5.83 -11.35
C MET A 127 3.77 7.27 -11.87
N LEU A 128 3.68 8.25 -10.96
CA LEU A 128 3.66 9.67 -11.32
C LEU A 128 4.97 10.14 -11.97
N MET A 129 6.08 9.44 -11.73
CA MET A 129 7.40 9.71 -12.28
C MET A 129 7.77 8.78 -13.45
N GLU A 130 6.92 7.82 -13.81
CA GLU A 130 7.08 6.96 -14.99
C GLU A 130 6.37 7.59 -16.19
N SER A 131 6.92 7.42 -17.38
CA SER A 131 6.33 7.93 -18.62
C SER A 131 6.12 6.80 -19.63
N HIS A 132 4.87 6.50 -19.94
CA HIS A 132 4.49 5.56 -20.99
C HIS A 132 4.27 6.24 -22.35
N THR A 133 4.83 7.42 -22.53
CA THR A 133 4.83 8.11 -23.83
C THR A 133 5.50 7.25 -24.91
N SER A 134 5.04 7.33 -26.16
CA SER A 134 5.61 6.54 -27.25
C SER A 134 7.12 6.77 -27.39
N LYS A 135 7.88 5.70 -27.66
CA LYS A 135 9.36 5.74 -27.74
C LYS A 135 9.86 6.79 -28.74
N LEU A 136 9.13 7.02 -29.83
CA LEU A 136 9.48 8.05 -30.82
C LEU A 136 9.38 9.46 -30.21
N LYS A 137 8.37 9.71 -29.36
CA LYS A 137 8.20 11.00 -28.69
C LYS A 137 9.25 11.18 -27.59
N GLN A 138 9.60 10.12 -26.85
CA GLN A 138 10.67 10.13 -25.87
C GLN A 138 12.01 10.52 -26.49
N VAL A 139 12.38 9.86 -27.61
CA VAL A 139 13.59 10.18 -28.37
C VAL A 139 13.57 11.62 -28.89
N LYS A 140 12.43 12.09 -29.42
CA LYS A 140 12.32 13.49 -29.87
C LYS A 140 12.51 14.49 -28.71
N ASN A 141 11.91 14.21 -27.55
CA ASN A 141 12.05 15.06 -26.36
C ASN A 141 13.50 15.07 -25.85
N GLU A 142 14.17 13.91 -25.85
CA GLU A 142 15.59 13.81 -25.48
C GLU A 142 16.51 14.63 -26.40
N PHE A 143 16.22 14.67 -27.72
CA PHE A 143 16.95 15.53 -28.66
C PHE A 143 16.68 17.04 -28.49
N SER A 144 15.52 17.40 -27.92
CA SER A 144 15.12 18.80 -27.70
C SER A 144 15.33 19.25 -26.25
N ASP A 145 15.98 18.44 -25.42
CA ASP A 145 16.19 18.68 -23.97
C ASP A 145 14.88 18.92 -23.22
N ALA A 146 13.77 18.32 -23.73
CA ALA A 146 12.46 18.44 -23.14
C ALA A 146 12.15 17.20 -22.29
N LYS A 147 11.60 17.41 -21.09
CA LYS A 147 11.15 16.33 -20.22
C LYS A 147 9.91 15.63 -20.78
N ASN A 148 9.76 14.34 -20.46
CA ASN A 148 8.56 13.58 -20.78
C ASN A 148 7.48 13.78 -19.71
N PRO A 149 6.17 13.85 -20.07
CA PRO A 149 5.11 13.88 -19.07
C PRO A 149 5.04 12.53 -18.35
N GLY A 150 4.95 12.55 -17.04
CA GLY A 150 4.67 11.39 -16.20
C GLY A 150 3.23 10.91 -16.35
N ASP A 151 2.96 9.68 -15.94
CA ASP A 151 1.64 9.10 -15.99
C ASP A 151 0.69 9.76 -15.00
N SER A 152 -0.56 9.93 -15.42
CA SER A 152 -1.59 10.56 -14.60
C SER A 152 -2.33 9.54 -13.74
N LEU A 153 -2.66 9.93 -12.51
CA LEU A 153 -3.45 9.13 -11.58
C LEU A 153 -4.90 9.63 -11.58
N TYR A 154 -5.85 8.74 -11.86
CA TYR A 154 -7.28 9.01 -11.77
C TYR A 154 -7.85 8.39 -10.50
N THR A 155 -8.41 9.21 -9.63
CA THR A 155 -8.97 8.77 -8.36
C THR A 155 -10.49 8.60 -8.43
N THR A 156 -11.07 8.06 -7.38
CA THR A 156 -12.53 7.97 -7.20
C THR A 156 -13.09 9.15 -6.40
N LEU A 157 -12.24 10.09 -5.99
CA LEU A 157 -12.62 11.26 -5.20
C LEU A 157 -13.49 12.21 -6.02
N ASN A 158 -14.55 12.73 -5.41
CA ASN A 158 -15.46 13.70 -6.02
C ASN A 158 -15.32 15.02 -5.30
N THR A 159 -15.08 16.12 -6.06
CA THR A 159 -14.79 17.42 -5.47
C THR A 159 -15.96 18.01 -4.70
N THR A 160 -17.19 17.82 -5.19
CA THR A 160 -18.40 18.30 -4.53
C THR A 160 -18.66 17.60 -3.20
N LEU A 161 -18.49 16.25 -3.18
CA LEU A 161 -18.66 15.47 -1.95
C LEU A 161 -17.54 15.78 -0.94
N GLN A 162 -16.32 15.98 -1.41
CA GLN A 162 -15.19 16.35 -0.56
C GLN A 162 -15.44 17.71 0.11
N GLN A 163 -15.92 18.70 -0.65
CA GLN A 163 -16.26 20.02 -0.09
C GLN A 163 -17.39 19.92 0.93
N ALA A 164 -18.48 19.24 0.60
CA ALA A 164 -19.60 19.07 1.52
C ALA A 164 -19.20 18.34 2.81
N ALA A 165 -18.29 17.35 2.72
CA ALA A 165 -17.75 16.66 3.87
C ALA A 165 -16.84 17.56 4.72
N ALA A 166 -16.06 18.44 4.08
CA ALA A 166 -15.23 19.42 4.76
C ALA A 166 -16.08 20.45 5.50
N ASP A 167 -17.12 20.98 4.84
CA ASP A 167 -18.06 21.96 5.42
C ASP A 167 -18.80 21.35 6.63
N ALA A 168 -19.18 20.07 6.55
CA ALA A 168 -19.83 19.35 7.65
C ALA A 168 -18.89 19.10 8.84
N LEU A 169 -17.59 19.05 8.61
CA LEU A 169 -16.57 18.81 9.64
C LEU A 169 -16.01 20.13 10.22
N ASP A 170 -16.38 21.26 9.67
CA ASP A 170 -15.86 22.57 10.08
C ASP A 170 -16.05 22.79 11.59
N GLY A 171 -14.97 23.24 12.26
CA GLY A 171 -14.93 23.44 13.70
C GLY A 171 -14.79 22.16 14.56
N TYR A 172 -14.81 20.97 13.94
CA TYR A 172 -14.64 19.70 14.66
C TYR A 172 -13.31 19.03 14.33
N ARG A 173 -12.66 18.46 15.34
CA ARG A 173 -11.48 17.59 15.14
C ARG A 173 -11.94 16.16 14.87
N GLY A 174 -11.72 15.68 13.67
CA GLY A 174 -12.21 14.35 13.29
C GLY A 174 -11.98 14.04 11.81
N ALA A 175 -12.79 13.14 11.29
CA ALA A 175 -12.79 12.79 9.87
C ALA A 175 -14.19 12.46 9.34
N VAL A 176 -14.38 12.70 8.04
CA VAL A 176 -15.54 12.23 7.29
C VAL A 176 -15.05 11.42 6.11
N VAL A 177 -15.54 10.17 5.99
CA VAL A 177 -15.24 9.28 4.86
C VAL A 177 -16.55 8.91 4.18
N VAL A 178 -16.64 9.16 2.88
CA VAL A 178 -17.81 8.83 2.06
C VAL A 178 -17.45 7.68 1.14
N LEU A 179 -18.22 6.58 1.25
CA LEU A 179 -18.01 5.36 0.47
C LEU A 179 -19.22 5.09 -0.43
N GLU A 180 -18.96 4.61 -1.64
CA GLU A 180 -20.01 4.05 -2.48
C GLU A 180 -20.39 2.65 -1.95
N ALA A 181 -21.61 2.50 -1.48
CA ALA A 181 -22.05 1.29 -0.77
C ALA A 181 -21.93 -0.02 -1.59
N LYS A 182 -22.07 0.06 -2.91
CA LYS A 182 -22.01 -1.12 -3.79
C LYS A 182 -20.61 -1.60 -4.10
N THR A 183 -19.64 -0.69 -4.19
CA THR A 183 -18.28 -0.97 -4.69
C THR A 183 -17.20 -0.79 -3.63
N GLY A 184 -17.50 -0.05 -2.56
CA GLY A 184 -16.53 0.36 -1.56
C GLY A 184 -15.57 1.48 -2.02
N ARG A 185 -15.82 2.10 -3.21
CA ARG A 185 -14.99 3.21 -3.68
C ARG A 185 -15.07 4.38 -2.71
N VAL A 186 -13.92 4.97 -2.39
CA VAL A 186 -13.84 6.17 -1.56
C VAL A 186 -14.16 7.39 -2.44
N LEU A 187 -15.25 8.08 -2.13
CA LEU A 187 -15.72 9.25 -2.85
C LEU A 187 -15.26 10.55 -2.20
N ALA A 188 -15.09 10.55 -0.88
CA ALA A 188 -14.48 11.66 -0.12
C ALA A 188 -13.76 11.11 1.11
N ASN A 189 -12.68 11.79 1.49
CA ASN A 189 -11.91 11.52 2.72
C ASN A 189 -11.36 12.83 3.24
N VAL A 190 -12.00 13.37 4.24
CA VAL A 190 -11.65 14.63 4.91
C VAL A 190 -11.16 14.31 6.32
N SER A 191 -10.14 15.02 6.74
CA SER A 191 -9.59 14.97 8.10
C SER A 191 -9.34 16.39 8.59
N ASN A 192 -9.63 16.70 9.84
CA ASN A 192 -9.39 17.98 10.45
C ASN A 192 -8.67 17.79 11.81
N PRO A 193 -7.64 18.60 12.14
CA PRO A 193 -7.08 19.74 11.39
C PRO A 193 -6.32 19.33 10.12
N VAL A 194 -6.11 20.28 9.23
CA VAL A 194 -5.47 20.13 7.92
C VAL A 194 -4.29 21.08 7.78
N PHE A 195 -3.42 20.81 6.82
CA PHE A 195 -2.34 21.68 6.35
C PHE A 195 -2.60 22.12 4.92
N ASN A 196 -1.87 23.14 4.44
CA ASN A 196 -1.87 23.51 3.02
C ASN A 196 -0.63 22.90 2.35
N PRO A 197 -0.78 21.98 1.37
CA PRO A 197 0.35 21.38 0.70
C PRO A 197 1.15 22.35 -0.18
N ASN A 198 0.55 23.50 -0.58
CA ASN A 198 1.27 24.52 -1.35
C ASN A 198 2.26 25.33 -0.51
N THR A 199 2.10 25.39 0.81
CA THR A 199 2.97 26.12 1.74
C THR A 199 3.74 25.18 2.67
N ILE A 200 3.76 23.89 2.37
CA ILE A 200 4.33 22.86 3.26
C ILE A 200 5.80 23.10 3.60
N ASP A 201 6.57 23.63 2.65
CA ASP A 201 8.01 23.89 2.86
C ASP A 201 8.23 25.05 3.83
N GLU A 202 7.37 26.05 3.80
CA GLU A 202 7.44 27.24 4.67
C GLU A 202 6.89 26.91 6.08
N ASP A 203 5.79 26.17 6.14
CA ASP A 203 5.07 25.86 7.37
C ASP A 203 5.65 24.63 8.12
N TRP A 204 6.62 23.93 7.53
CA TRP A 204 7.09 22.62 7.99
C TRP A 204 7.51 22.58 9.47
N GLU A 205 8.32 23.55 9.89
CA GLU A 205 8.83 23.58 11.26
C GLU A 205 7.71 23.85 12.28
N ALA A 206 6.80 24.78 11.94
CA ALA A 206 5.66 25.10 12.79
C ALA A 206 4.68 23.92 12.92
N LEU A 207 4.39 23.23 11.79
CA LEU A 207 3.48 22.10 11.76
C LEU A 207 4.05 20.86 12.49
N ASN A 208 5.37 20.64 12.45
CA ASN A 208 6.03 19.55 13.18
C ASN A 208 6.25 19.87 14.67
N ALA A 209 6.31 21.13 15.05
CA ALA A 209 6.45 21.49 16.46
C ALA A 209 5.16 21.25 17.29
N ASP A 210 4.02 21.14 16.61
CA ASP A 210 2.71 20.90 17.23
C ASP A 210 2.30 19.42 17.12
N ASP A 211 2.94 18.57 17.94
CA ASP A 211 2.65 17.14 18.01
C ASP A 211 1.21 16.83 18.45
N GLU A 212 0.58 17.73 19.22
CA GLU A 212 -0.78 17.52 19.73
C GLU A 212 -1.84 17.74 18.65
N SER A 213 -1.57 18.56 17.65
CA SER A 213 -2.52 18.80 16.55
C SER A 213 -2.76 17.53 15.74
N GLY A 214 -1.69 16.74 15.50
CA GLY A 214 -1.71 15.60 14.60
C GLY A 214 -2.21 16.00 13.22
N VAL A 215 -1.75 17.15 12.72
CA VAL A 215 -2.17 17.75 11.45
C VAL A 215 -1.83 16.86 10.25
N PHE A 216 -0.76 16.08 10.32
CA PHE A 216 -0.37 15.13 9.28
C PHE A 216 -1.11 13.79 9.34
N LEU A 217 -1.90 13.54 10.40
CA LEU A 217 -2.64 12.29 10.56
C LEU A 217 -3.89 12.29 9.67
N ASN A 218 -3.96 11.38 8.71
CA ASN A 218 -5.22 11.09 8.04
C ASN A 218 -6.14 10.31 9.00
N ARG A 219 -7.00 11.04 9.71
CA ARG A 219 -7.87 10.48 10.76
C ARG A 219 -8.89 9.49 10.22
N GLY A 220 -9.27 9.61 8.95
CA GLY A 220 -10.18 8.67 8.30
C GLY A 220 -9.55 7.30 8.03
N LEU A 221 -8.22 7.24 7.82
CA LEU A 221 -7.49 6.01 7.51
C LEU A 221 -6.70 5.46 8.70
N GLN A 222 -6.14 6.33 9.53
CA GLN A 222 -5.18 5.99 10.58
C GLN A 222 -5.73 6.22 11.99
N GLY A 223 -6.80 7.01 12.13
CA GLY A 223 -7.42 7.29 13.42
C GLY A 223 -8.04 6.04 14.03
N ARG A 224 -7.92 5.93 15.37
CA ARG A 224 -8.52 4.85 16.13
C ARG A 224 -9.51 5.46 17.13
N TYR A 225 -10.76 5.06 17.01
CA TYR A 225 -11.86 5.59 17.79
C TYR A 225 -12.64 4.47 18.48
N PRO A 226 -13.15 4.68 19.71
CA PRO A 226 -14.10 3.76 20.31
C PRO A 226 -15.34 3.64 19.41
N PRO A 227 -15.71 2.44 18.97
CA PRO A 227 -16.79 2.27 17.99
C PRO A 227 -18.17 2.62 18.55
N GLY A 228 -18.37 2.54 19.88
CA GLY A 228 -19.66 2.78 20.50
C GLY A 228 -20.76 1.92 19.86
N SER A 229 -21.91 2.52 19.60
CA SER A 229 -23.08 1.83 19.00
C SER A 229 -22.85 1.30 17.58
N THR A 230 -21.84 1.78 16.84
CA THR A 230 -21.53 1.21 15.52
C THR A 230 -21.04 -0.23 15.62
N PHE A 231 -20.51 -0.65 16.77
CA PHE A 231 -20.11 -2.04 17.02
C PHE A 231 -21.30 -3.01 17.04
N LYS A 232 -22.53 -2.52 17.22
CA LYS A 232 -23.73 -3.34 17.16
C LYS A 232 -23.90 -4.04 15.80
N ILE A 233 -23.41 -3.45 14.71
CA ILE A 233 -23.40 -4.09 13.38
C ILE A 233 -22.57 -5.38 13.44
N VAL A 234 -21.40 -5.36 14.09
CA VAL A 234 -20.52 -6.53 14.22
C VAL A 234 -21.18 -7.60 15.11
N THR A 235 -21.78 -7.21 16.23
CA THR A 235 -22.45 -8.13 17.14
C THR A 235 -23.69 -8.76 16.49
N SER A 236 -24.47 -7.98 15.74
CA SER A 236 -25.63 -8.49 14.97
C SER A 236 -25.22 -9.47 13.90
N LEU A 237 -24.12 -9.20 13.17
CA LEU A 237 -23.56 -10.12 12.18
C LEU A 237 -23.06 -11.42 12.83
N ALA A 238 -22.42 -11.33 13.99
CA ALA A 238 -21.97 -12.50 14.74
C ALA A 238 -23.15 -13.36 15.19
N TYR A 239 -24.20 -12.76 15.72
CA TYR A 239 -25.43 -13.43 16.10
C TYR A 239 -26.09 -14.12 14.89
N LEU A 240 -26.24 -13.40 13.76
CA LEU A 240 -26.79 -13.93 12.51
C LEU A 240 -26.00 -15.13 11.99
N ARG A 241 -24.67 -15.07 12.04
CA ARG A 241 -23.83 -16.21 11.62
C ARG A 241 -24.01 -17.45 12.50
N GLN A 242 -24.24 -17.24 13.80
CA GLN A 242 -24.41 -18.33 14.75
C GLN A 242 -25.82 -18.95 14.69
N ASN A 243 -26.86 -18.12 14.48
CA ASN A 243 -28.25 -18.55 14.59
C ASN A 243 -28.99 -18.64 13.24
N GLY A 244 -28.38 -18.16 12.15
CA GLY A 244 -28.95 -18.19 10.80
C GLY A 244 -30.03 -17.14 10.54
N THR A 245 -30.63 -16.56 11.57
CA THR A 245 -31.66 -15.51 11.50
C THR A 245 -31.56 -14.57 12.69
N LEU A 246 -32.13 -13.39 12.55
CA LEU A 246 -32.36 -12.43 13.65
C LEU A 246 -33.75 -12.56 14.24
N ASP A 247 -34.63 -13.38 13.65
CA ASP A 247 -35.99 -13.61 14.11
C ASP A 247 -35.99 -14.31 15.47
N GLY A 248 -36.91 -13.89 16.34
CA GLY A 248 -37.03 -14.44 17.68
C GLY A 248 -36.00 -13.93 18.70
N PHE A 249 -35.12 -13.01 18.31
CA PHE A 249 -34.27 -12.32 19.30
C PHE A 249 -35.15 -11.48 20.23
N SER A 250 -34.98 -11.69 21.53
CA SER A 250 -35.67 -10.94 22.57
C SER A 250 -34.73 -10.76 23.74
N PHE A 251 -34.66 -9.57 24.27
CA PHE A 251 -33.84 -9.22 25.42
C PHE A 251 -34.56 -8.21 26.29
N ASP A 252 -34.73 -8.53 27.58
CA ASP A 252 -35.29 -7.61 28.55
C ASP A 252 -34.14 -6.82 29.21
N CYS A 253 -34.11 -5.53 28.95
CA CYS A 253 -33.04 -4.64 29.34
C CYS A 253 -33.40 -3.92 30.63
N ASP A 254 -32.70 -4.25 31.70
CA ASP A 254 -32.79 -3.59 33.03
C ASP A 254 -31.77 -2.46 33.23
N GLY A 255 -31.09 -2.06 32.15
CA GLY A 255 -30.09 -0.98 32.14
C GLY A 255 -28.65 -1.46 32.23
N GLU A 256 -28.41 -2.73 32.52
CA GLU A 256 -27.10 -3.35 32.59
C GLU A 256 -27.11 -4.81 32.13
N LEU A 257 -25.94 -5.29 31.75
CA LEU A 257 -25.70 -6.70 31.45
C LEU A 257 -24.39 -7.13 32.07
N THR A 258 -24.44 -8.12 32.95
CA THR A 258 -23.25 -8.73 33.51
C THR A 258 -22.91 -10.01 32.78
N ALA A 259 -21.72 -10.07 32.20
CA ALA A 259 -21.17 -11.23 31.53
C ALA A 259 -19.81 -11.59 32.15
N GLY A 260 -19.77 -12.68 32.91
CA GLY A 260 -18.59 -13.04 33.68
C GLY A 260 -18.20 -11.99 34.70
N ASN A 261 -17.01 -11.42 34.59
CA ASN A 261 -16.49 -10.38 35.50
C ASN A 261 -16.72 -8.94 34.99
N TYR A 262 -17.43 -8.79 33.88
CA TYR A 262 -17.67 -7.48 33.26
C TYR A 262 -19.15 -7.12 33.33
N THR A 263 -19.46 -5.89 33.79
CA THR A 263 -20.78 -5.31 33.69
C THR A 263 -20.77 -4.19 32.64
N ILE A 264 -21.66 -4.29 31.66
CA ILE A 264 -21.88 -3.31 30.61
C ILE A 264 -23.16 -2.57 30.96
N HIS A 265 -23.10 -1.25 31.06
CA HIS A 265 -24.24 -0.41 31.28
C HIS A 265 -24.76 0.20 30.00
N CYS A 266 -26.08 0.40 29.94
CA CYS A 266 -26.68 1.18 28.87
C CYS A 266 -26.22 2.63 28.92
N SER A 267 -26.14 3.27 27.75
CA SER A 267 -25.74 4.68 27.65
C SER A 267 -26.69 5.55 28.47
N GLY A 268 -26.12 6.38 29.37
CA GLY A 268 -26.93 7.22 30.27
C GLY A 268 -27.64 6.49 31.41
N GLY A 269 -27.43 5.17 31.56
CA GLY A 269 -28.12 4.37 32.62
C GLY A 269 -29.60 4.11 32.30
N GLU A 270 -30.02 4.27 31.07
CA GLU A 270 -31.41 4.08 30.67
C GLU A 270 -31.82 2.60 30.68
N VAL A 271 -32.98 2.30 31.27
CA VAL A 271 -33.63 0.99 31.22
C VAL A 271 -34.55 0.96 29.99
N HIS A 272 -34.28 0.05 29.04
CA HIS A 272 -35.03 0.02 27.79
C HIS A 272 -36.20 -0.97 27.78
N GLY A 273 -36.29 -1.86 28.78
CA GLY A 273 -37.29 -2.92 28.85
C GLY A 273 -37.20 -3.97 27.73
N ASP A 274 -38.31 -4.59 27.40
CA ASP A 274 -38.43 -5.64 26.40
C ASP A 274 -38.05 -5.08 25.00
N ARG A 275 -36.94 -5.55 24.44
CA ARG A 275 -36.47 -5.24 23.09
C ARG A 275 -36.55 -6.48 22.21
N LYS A 276 -37.36 -6.39 21.16
CA LYS A 276 -37.57 -7.46 20.16
C LYS A 276 -36.79 -7.24 18.89
N SER A 277 -35.81 -6.34 18.89
CA SER A 277 -34.95 -6.08 17.75
C SER A 277 -33.50 -5.88 18.18
N VAL A 278 -32.60 -6.28 17.33
CA VAL A 278 -31.13 -6.18 17.52
C VAL A 278 -30.61 -4.75 17.28
N VAL A 279 -31.49 -3.81 17.00
CA VAL A 279 -31.15 -2.43 16.65
C VAL A 279 -31.26 -1.52 17.86
#